data_210b6c2c5ac5aacb26de76647db771ee
#
_entry.id   210b6c2c5ac5aacb26de76647db771ee
#
_cell.length_a   1.000
_cell.length_b   1.000
_cell.length_c   1.000
_cell.angle_alpha   90.00
_cell.angle_beta   90.00
_cell.angle_gamma   90.00
#
_symmetry.space_group_name_H-M   'P 1'
#
loop_
_entity.id
_entity.type
_entity.pdbx_description
1 polymer ?
#
loop_
_entity_poly.entity_id
_entity_poly.type
_entity_poly.pdbx_seq_one_letter_code
_entity_poly.pdbx_strand_id
1 'polypeptide(L)'
;MAQQNIKQIIKQEYIKCAQDPVYFMKKYCMIQHPTRGRINFNLYPFQEKTLHILDKNDRNIILKSRQLGISTLAAGKSLHKMLFSRDTNVLVIATKQDTAKNLVTKVKFMYDELPSWLKIGFVEKNKLALRLKNGSQIKAVSAASDAGHHHNKHYQRVVEL
;
A
#
# COMPACT_ATOMS: atom_id res chain seq x y z
N MET A 1 1.14 -36.11 0.34
CA MET A 1 -0.21 -35.60 0.00
C MET A 1 -0.58 -34.30 0.74
N ALA A 2 -0.48 -34.22 2.07
CA ALA A 2 -0.87 -32.97 2.82
C ALA A 2 -0.06 -31.72 2.44
N GLN A 3 1.26 -31.79 2.27
CA GLN A 3 2.10 -30.64 1.90
C GLN A 3 1.84 -30.11 0.48
N GLN A 4 1.46 -30.97 -0.47
CA GLN A 4 1.09 -30.55 -1.83
C GLN A 4 -0.23 -29.80 -1.83
N ASN A 5 -1.19 -30.25 -1.00
CA ASN A 5 -2.49 -29.59 -0.85
C ASN A 5 -2.33 -28.17 -0.25
N ILE A 6 -1.48 -28.01 0.78
CA ILE A 6 -1.20 -26.70 1.39
C ILE A 6 -0.58 -25.74 0.38
N LYS A 7 0.39 -26.19 -0.43
CA LYS A 7 1.01 -25.33 -1.47
C LYS A 7 0.00 -24.89 -2.52
N GLN A 8 -0.93 -25.74 -2.92
CA GLN A 8 -1.98 -25.39 -3.87
C GLN A 8 -2.95 -24.36 -3.28
N ILE A 9 -3.35 -24.52 -2.02
CA ILE A 9 -4.22 -23.59 -1.31
C ILE A 9 -3.55 -22.19 -1.24
N ILE A 10 -2.27 -22.14 -0.82
CA ILE A 10 -1.51 -20.88 -0.76
C ILE A 10 -1.41 -20.23 -2.14
N LYS A 11 -1.16 -20.99 -3.20
CA LYS A 11 -1.08 -20.47 -4.57
C LYS A 11 -2.41 -19.88 -5.03
N GLN A 12 -3.51 -20.55 -4.78
CA GLN A 12 -4.86 -20.06 -5.12
C GLN A 12 -5.19 -18.76 -4.34
N GLU A 13 -4.85 -18.75 -3.06
CA GLU A 13 -5.08 -17.60 -2.20
C GLU A 13 -4.22 -16.38 -2.63
N TYR A 14 -2.96 -16.62 -3.00
CA TYR A 14 -2.09 -15.60 -3.57
C TYR A 14 -2.67 -14.98 -4.84
N ILE A 15 -3.21 -15.81 -5.75
CA ILE A 15 -3.84 -15.35 -6.99
C ILE A 15 -5.06 -14.47 -6.68
N LYS A 16 -5.93 -14.90 -5.75
CA LYS A 16 -7.09 -14.09 -5.33
C LYS A 16 -6.67 -12.73 -4.77
N CYS A 17 -5.67 -12.72 -3.91
CA CYS A 17 -5.13 -11.48 -3.35
C CYS A 17 -4.54 -10.56 -4.43
N ALA A 18 -3.85 -11.12 -5.43
CA ALA A 18 -3.26 -10.35 -6.52
C ALA A 18 -4.31 -9.72 -7.45
N GLN A 19 -5.41 -10.43 -7.68
CA GLN A 19 -6.48 -9.99 -8.57
C GLN A 19 -7.45 -8.99 -7.93
N ASP A 20 -7.67 -9.10 -6.62
CA ASP A 20 -8.65 -8.30 -5.90
C ASP A 20 -8.02 -7.56 -4.70
N PRO A 21 -7.73 -6.26 -4.83
CA PRO A 21 -7.20 -5.45 -3.74
C PRO A 21 -8.19 -5.29 -2.58
N VAL A 22 -9.50 -5.34 -2.82
CA VAL A 22 -10.52 -5.27 -1.77
C VAL A 22 -10.47 -6.52 -0.91
N TYR A 23 -10.43 -7.69 -1.55
CA TYR A 23 -10.27 -8.97 -0.86
C TYR A 23 -8.99 -9.02 -0.03
N PHE A 24 -7.86 -8.64 -0.64
CA PHE A 24 -6.57 -8.59 0.05
C PHE A 24 -6.62 -7.71 1.30
N MET A 25 -7.15 -6.48 1.17
CA MET A 25 -7.19 -5.54 2.29
C MET A 25 -8.11 -6.03 3.41
N LYS A 26 -9.31 -6.48 3.10
CA LYS A 26 -10.27 -6.98 4.11
C LYS A 26 -9.76 -8.19 4.86
N LYS A 27 -9.05 -9.08 4.19
CA LYS A 27 -8.65 -10.37 4.77
C LYS A 27 -7.29 -10.32 5.47
N TYR A 28 -6.35 -9.56 4.93
CA TYR A 28 -4.95 -9.63 5.36
C TYR A 28 -4.38 -8.32 5.90
N CYS A 29 -4.97 -7.17 5.57
CA CYS A 29 -4.44 -5.92 6.09
C CYS A 29 -4.98 -5.61 7.48
N MET A 30 -4.06 -5.31 8.38
CA MET A 30 -4.36 -4.77 9.70
C MET A 30 -4.08 -3.28 9.69
N ILE A 31 -4.87 -2.51 10.45
CA ILE A 31 -4.66 -1.08 10.65
C ILE A 31 -4.54 -0.77 12.13
N GLN A 32 -3.82 0.29 12.45
CA GLN A 32 -3.71 0.79 13.81
C GLN A 32 -4.84 1.79 14.06
N HIS A 33 -5.77 1.40 14.93
CA HIS A 33 -6.85 2.27 15.38
C HIS A 33 -6.41 3.04 16.64
N PRO A 34 -6.73 4.34 16.80
CA PRO A 34 -6.25 5.15 17.93
C PRO A 34 -6.61 4.59 19.31
N THR A 35 -7.80 4.00 19.46
CA THR A 35 -8.31 3.49 20.73
C THR A 35 -8.37 1.97 20.82
N ARG A 36 -8.54 1.26 19.68
CA ARG A 36 -8.73 -0.20 19.63
C ARG A 36 -7.46 -0.98 19.32
N GLY A 37 -6.33 -0.28 19.09
CA GLY A 37 -5.07 -0.93 18.70
C GLY A 37 -5.12 -1.52 17.30
N ARG A 38 -4.72 -2.78 17.16
CA ARG A 38 -4.72 -3.48 15.87
C ARG A 38 -6.12 -4.01 15.55
N ILE A 39 -6.63 -3.65 14.39
CA ILE A 39 -7.92 -4.15 13.88
C ILE A 39 -7.79 -4.48 12.39
N ASN A 40 -8.66 -5.37 11.91
CA ASN A 40 -8.76 -5.67 10.48
C ASN A 40 -9.18 -4.43 9.71
N PHE A 41 -8.65 -4.26 8.50
CA PHE A 41 -9.03 -3.17 7.62
C PHE A 41 -10.38 -3.47 6.95
N ASN A 42 -11.46 -3.31 7.71
CA ASN A 42 -12.81 -3.40 7.18
C ASN A 42 -13.12 -2.15 6.37
N LEU A 43 -13.15 -2.30 5.05
CA LEU A 43 -13.42 -1.21 4.13
C LEU A 43 -14.89 -0.79 4.19
N TYR A 44 -15.13 0.52 4.16
CA TYR A 44 -16.47 1.07 3.93
C TYR A 44 -16.85 0.95 2.44
N PRO A 45 -18.15 0.88 2.10
CA PRO A 45 -18.59 0.76 0.70
C PRO A 45 -18.01 1.84 -0.24
N PHE A 46 -17.89 3.08 0.24
CA PHE A 46 -17.28 4.16 -0.55
C PHE A 46 -15.77 3.94 -0.78
N GLN A 47 -15.05 3.33 0.16
CA GLN A 47 -13.63 3.00 0.00
C GLN A 47 -13.43 1.88 -1.02
N GLU A 48 -14.30 0.87 -1.03
CA GLU A 48 -14.28 -0.18 -2.05
C GLU A 48 -14.54 0.41 -3.44
N LYS A 49 -15.57 1.26 -3.57
CA LYS A 49 -15.84 1.99 -4.82
C LYS A 49 -14.63 2.82 -5.26
N THR A 50 -13.98 3.51 -4.31
CA THR A 50 -12.76 4.29 -4.60
C THR A 50 -11.64 3.40 -5.13
N LEU A 51 -11.40 2.22 -4.54
CA LEU A 51 -10.39 1.28 -5.04
C LEU A 51 -10.64 0.85 -6.48
N HIS A 52 -11.87 0.52 -6.82
CA HIS A 52 -12.24 0.15 -8.19
C HIS A 52 -12.02 1.30 -9.18
N ILE A 53 -12.29 2.55 -8.78
CA ILE A 53 -12.02 3.73 -9.60
C ILE A 53 -10.50 3.92 -9.80
N LEU A 54 -9.72 3.77 -8.73
CA LEU A 54 -8.25 3.87 -8.77
C LEU A 54 -7.59 2.78 -9.63
N ASP A 55 -8.25 1.64 -9.83
CA ASP A 55 -7.75 0.58 -10.70
C ASP A 55 -8.06 0.82 -12.18
N LYS A 56 -9.16 1.49 -12.47
CA LYS A 56 -9.62 1.76 -13.84
C LYS A 56 -8.97 2.99 -14.46
N ASN A 57 -8.52 3.94 -13.65
CA ASN A 57 -8.03 5.24 -14.10
C ASN A 57 -6.59 5.48 -13.65
N ASP A 58 -5.76 5.98 -14.54
CA ASP A 58 -4.36 6.30 -14.23
C ASP A 58 -4.21 7.56 -13.40
N ARG A 59 -5.12 8.52 -13.56
CA ARG A 59 -5.13 9.79 -12.85
C ARG A 59 -6.46 9.97 -12.13
N ASN A 60 -6.39 10.25 -10.84
CA ASN A 60 -7.56 10.41 -9.99
C ASN A 60 -7.39 11.60 -9.06
N ILE A 61 -8.45 12.38 -8.89
CA ILE A 61 -8.56 13.44 -7.89
C ILE A 61 -9.67 13.05 -6.93
N ILE A 62 -9.37 13.01 -5.64
CA ILE A 62 -10.31 12.63 -4.58
C ILE A 62 -10.61 13.84 -3.71
N LEU A 63 -11.78 14.45 -3.91
CA LEU A 63 -12.29 15.46 -3.00
C LEU A 63 -12.99 14.78 -1.82
N LYS A 64 -12.53 15.04 -0.61
CA LYS A 64 -13.03 14.36 0.58
C LYS A 64 -12.92 15.23 1.83
N SER A 65 -13.80 14.99 2.81
CA SER A 65 -13.66 15.55 4.15
C SER A 65 -12.54 14.85 4.93
N ARG A 66 -12.19 15.39 6.10
CA ARG A 66 -11.19 14.78 6.99
C ARG A 66 -11.68 13.43 7.54
N GLN A 67 -10.75 12.58 7.99
CA GLN A 67 -10.99 11.33 8.74
C GLN A 67 -11.75 10.20 8.00
N LEU A 68 -11.88 10.27 6.68
CA LEU A 68 -12.50 9.21 5.86
C LEU A 68 -11.58 8.01 5.56
N GLY A 69 -10.40 7.96 6.15
CA GLY A 69 -9.48 6.83 5.99
C GLY A 69 -8.82 6.71 4.61
N ILE A 70 -8.94 7.71 3.72
CA ILE A 70 -8.40 7.65 2.35
C ILE A 70 -6.87 7.50 2.34
N SER A 71 -6.14 8.15 3.25
CA SER A 71 -4.68 7.94 3.34
C SER A 71 -4.33 6.49 3.75
N THR A 72 -5.17 5.85 4.57
CA THR A 72 -5.01 4.44 4.94
C THR A 72 -5.34 3.53 3.75
N LEU A 73 -6.37 3.89 2.97
CA LEU A 73 -6.72 3.21 1.73
C LEU A 73 -5.59 3.29 0.70
N ALA A 74 -5.00 4.49 0.52
CA ALA A 74 -3.86 4.70 -0.36
C ALA A 74 -2.64 3.88 0.08
N ALA A 75 -2.39 3.77 1.39
CA ALA A 75 -1.33 2.92 1.93
C ALA A 75 -1.56 1.44 1.59
N GLY A 76 -2.78 0.93 1.80
CA GLY A 76 -3.15 -0.45 1.44
C GLY A 76 -3.02 -0.72 -0.07
N LYS A 77 -3.45 0.23 -0.90
CA LYS A 77 -3.30 0.15 -2.36
C LYS A 77 -1.84 0.14 -2.81
N SER A 78 -1.01 0.99 -2.20
CA SER A 78 0.43 1.01 -2.46
C SER A 78 1.07 -0.32 -2.08
N LEU A 79 0.75 -0.85 -0.90
CA LEU A 79 1.22 -2.15 -0.45
C LEU A 79 0.81 -3.27 -1.42
N HIS A 80 -0.45 -3.31 -1.82
CA HIS A 80 -0.95 -4.28 -2.79
C HIS A 80 -0.14 -4.26 -4.08
N LYS A 81 0.06 -3.08 -4.67
CA LYS A 81 0.87 -2.93 -5.89
C LYS A 81 2.31 -3.39 -5.69
N MET A 82 2.94 -3.03 -4.56
CA MET A 82 4.32 -3.43 -4.26
C MET A 82 4.49 -4.95 -4.08
N LEU A 83 3.47 -5.64 -3.54
CA LEU A 83 3.53 -7.08 -3.31
C LEU A 83 3.27 -7.90 -4.58
N PHE A 84 2.29 -7.49 -5.37
CA PHE A 84 1.79 -8.29 -6.50
C PHE A 84 2.29 -7.82 -7.87
N SER A 85 3.07 -6.73 -7.93
CA SER A 85 3.79 -6.31 -9.13
C SER A 85 5.30 -6.26 -8.86
N ARG A 86 6.12 -6.39 -9.90
CA ARG A 86 7.58 -6.23 -9.81
C ARG A 86 7.97 -4.80 -10.16
N ASP A 87 9.09 -4.35 -9.60
CA ASP A 87 9.74 -3.08 -9.93
C ASP A 87 8.81 -1.86 -9.87
N THR A 88 7.78 -1.92 -9.01
CA THR A 88 6.82 -0.85 -8.83
C THR A 88 7.40 0.26 -7.96
N ASN A 89 7.47 1.48 -8.51
CA ASN A 89 7.93 2.66 -7.81
C ASN A 89 6.76 3.53 -7.40
N VAL A 90 6.55 3.70 -6.08
CA VAL A 90 5.52 4.56 -5.51
C VAL A 90 6.18 5.78 -4.88
N LEU A 91 5.75 6.97 -5.28
CA LEU A 91 6.16 8.23 -4.68
C LEU A 91 4.99 8.80 -3.87
N VAL A 92 5.26 9.18 -2.64
CA VAL A 92 4.31 9.87 -1.77
C VAL A 92 4.78 11.30 -1.59
N ILE A 93 3.97 12.25 -2.04
CA ILE A 93 4.24 13.68 -1.94
C ILE A 93 3.24 14.31 -0.98
N ALA A 94 3.68 15.14 -0.08
CA ALA A 94 2.82 15.95 0.78
C ALA A 94 3.47 17.31 1.06
N THR A 95 2.66 18.29 1.44
CA THR A 95 3.17 19.62 1.83
C THR A 95 4.16 19.55 2.98
N LYS A 96 3.92 18.67 3.95
CA LYS A 96 4.83 18.40 5.07
C LYS A 96 5.40 16.99 4.97
N GLN A 97 6.71 16.88 5.18
CA GLN A 97 7.40 15.59 5.15
C GLN A 97 6.81 14.55 6.13
N ASP A 98 6.37 14.99 7.31
CA ASP A 98 5.75 14.10 8.29
C ASP A 98 4.44 13.49 7.79
N THR A 99 3.67 14.22 6.98
CA THR A 99 2.44 13.68 6.37
C THR A 99 2.77 12.56 5.40
N ALA A 100 3.75 12.75 4.52
CA ALA A 100 4.20 11.72 3.59
C ALA A 100 4.81 10.52 4.34
N LYS A 101 5.63 10.76 5.37
CA LYS A 101 6.21 9.72 6.24
C LYS A 101 5.14 8.89 6.94
N ASN A 102 4.04 9.52 7.41
CA ASN A 102 2.93 8.81 8.05
C ASN A 102 2.28 7.79 7.11
N LEU A 103 2.18 8.07 5.81
CA LEU A 103 1.66 7.09 4.86
C LEU A 103 2.61 5.90 4.72
N VAL A 104 3.91 6.14 4.59
CA VAL A 104 4.93 5.05 4.55
C VAL A 104 4.90 4.22 5.84
N THR A 105 4.70 4.86 6.99
CA THR A 105 4.54 4.16 8.29
C THR A 105 3.33 3.23 8.29
N LYS A 106 2.20 3.66 7.72
CA LYS A 106 1.02 2.80 7.58
C LYS A 106 1.28 1.60 6.65
N VAL A 107 1.99 1.80 5.54
CA VAL A 107 2.38 0.70 4.64
C VAL A 107 3.25 -0.32 5.39
N LYS A 108 4.22 0.14 6.17
CA LYS A 108 5.07 -0.74 6.99
C LYS A 108 4.29 -1.52 8.02
N PHE A 109 3.39 -0.84 8.75
CA PHE A 109 2.55 -1.49 9.73
C PHE A 109 1.71 -2.60 9.08
N MET A 110 1.01 -2.30 7.98
CA MET A 110 0.24 -3.31 7.25
C MET A 110 1.13 -4.47 6.78
N TYR A 111 2.32 -4.18 6.26
CA TYR A 111 3.26 -5.21 5.81
C TYR A 111 3.73 -6.10 6.97
N ASP A 112 4.07 -5.51 8.12
CA ASP A 112 4.57 -6.24 9.29
C ASP A 112 3.53 -7.22 9.85
N GLU A 113 2.24 -6.91 9.67
CA GLU A 113 1.12 -7.75 10.10
C GLU A 113 0.71 -8.85 9.07
N LEU A 114 1.27 -8.84 7.87
CA LEU A 114 0.95 -9.87 6.87
C LEU A 114 1.43 -11.27 7.30
N PRO A 115 0.76 -12.34 6.89
CA PRO A 115 1.26 -13.69 7.06
C PRO A 115 2.57 -13.91 6.29
N SER A 116 3.43 -14.79 6.79
CA SER A 116 4.78 -15.02 6.26
C SER A 116 4.81 -15.38 4.77
N TRP A 117 3.81 -16.12 4.29
CA TRP A 117 3.72 -16.55 2.89
C TRP A 117 3.39 -15.41 1.90
N LEU A 118 2.88 -14.25 2.39
CA LEU A 118 2.68 -13.04 1.59
C LEU A 118 3.88 -12.08 1.67
N LYS A 119 4.79 -12.26 2.61
CA LYS A 119 5.91 -11.34 2.82
C LYS A 119 7.03 -11.57 1.80
N ILE A 120 7.39 -10.50 1.10
CA ILE A 120 8.60 -10.42 0.28
C ILE A 120 9.67 -9.73 1.13
N GLY A 121 10.85 -10.31 1.28
CA GLY A 121 11.90 -9.74 2.10
C GLY A 121 12.26 -8.29 1.74
N PHE A 122 12.80 -7.55 2.69
CA PHE A 122 13.28 -6.18 2.50
C PHE A 122 14.69 -6.14 1.92
N VAL A 123 14.94 -5.11 1.11
CA VAL A 123 16.29 -4.61 0.76
C VAL A 123 16.59 -3.38 1.62
N GLU A 124 15.58 -2.50 1.81
CA GLU A 124 15.71 -1.29 2.60
C GLU A 124 14.42 -1.06 3.41
N LYS A 125 14.59 -0.70 4.69
CA LYS A 125 13.48 -0.35 5.59
C LYS A 125 13.91 0.81 6.48
N ASN A 126 13.62 2.04 6.08
CA ASN A 126 13.89 3.24 6.87
C ASN A 126 12.63 4.09 7.08
N LYS A 127 12.74 5.23 7.77
CA LYS A 127 11.56 6.06 8.12
C LYS A 127 10.85 6.66 6.91
N LEU A 128 11.54 6.87 5.79
CA LEU A 128 11.02 7.56 4.60
C LEU A 128 10.84 6.62 3.40
N ALA A 129 11.41 5.44 3.45
CA ALA A 129 11.40 4.51 2.33
C ALA A 129 11.24 3.06 2.78
N LEU A 130 10.69 2.26 1.87
CA LEU A 130 10.61 0.81 1.98
C LEU A 130 10.89 0.23 0.60
N ARG A 131 11.87 -0.68 0.50
CA ARG A 131 12.22 -1.41 -0.72
C ARG A 131 12.16 -2.90 -0.49
N LEU A 132 11.43 -3.59 -1.34
CA LEU A 132 11.25 -5.04 -1.31
C LEU A 132 12.25 -5.74 -2.25
N LYS A 133 12.50 -7.02 -2.00
CA LYS A 133 13.40 -7.84 -2.84
C LYS A 133 12.90 -8.07 -4.28
N ASN A 134 11.61 -7.83 -4.55
CA ASN A 134 11.06 -7.88 -5.91
C ASN A 134 11.30 -6.58 -6.72
N GLY A 135 12.15 -5.67 -6.23
CA GLY A 135 12.46 -4.38 -6.85
C GLY A 135 11.47 -3.25 -6.53
N SER A 136 10.29 -3.58 -5.99
CA SER A 136 9.28 -2.56 -5.67
C SER A 136 9.67 -1.69 -4.48
N GLN A 137 9.38 -0.40 -4.57
CA GLN A 137 9.70 0.57 -3.52
C GLN A 137 8.63 1.63 -3.32
N ILE A 138 8.58 2.19 -2.13
CA ILE A 138 7.81 3.40 -1.80
C ILE A 138 8.72 4.41 -1.11
N LYS A 139 8.63 5.68 -1.48
CA LYS A 139 9.42 6.78 -0.92
C LYS A 139 8.52 7.98 -0.60
N ALA A 140 8.76 8.58 0.58
CA ALA A 140 8.11 9.80 1.02
C ALA A 140 9.00 11.01 0.76
N VAL A 141 8.43 12.08 0.18
CA VAL A 141 9.09 13.37 -0.04
C VAL A 141 8.16 14.51 0.34
N SER A 142 8.71 15.69 0.67
CA SER A 142 7.91 16.90 0.83
C SER A 142 7.86 17.68 -0.49
N ALA A 143 6.75 18.36 -0.75
CA ALA A 143 6.61 19.23 -1.92
C ALA A 143 7.59 20.44 -1.88
N ALA A 144 8.03 20.84 -0.68
CA ALA A 144 8.98 21.94 -0.48
C ALA A 144 10.45 21.54 -0.70
N SER A 145 10.79 20.26 -0.64
CA SER A 145 12.10 19.77 -1.03
C SER A 145 12.08 19.49 -2.54
N ASP A 146 13.16 19.74 -3.27
CA ASP A 146 13.39 19.56 -4.73
C ASP A 146 12.66 18.42 -5.47
N ALA A 147 11.53 17.99 -4.95
CA ALA A 147 10.71 16.91 -5.49
C ALA A 147 10.16 17.21 -6.90
N GLY A 148 10.21 18.49 -7.32
CA GLY A 148 9.59 18.94 -8.57
C GLY A 148 10.36 18.60 -9.84
N HIS A 149 11.68 18.45 -9.79
CA HIS A 149 12.45 18.45 -11.04
C HIS A 149 13.10 17.10 -11.45
N HIS A 150 13.44 16.22 -10.54
CA HIS A 150 14.19 15.00 -10.90
C HIS A 150 13.55 13.65 -10.59
N HIS A 151 12.48 13.58 -9.77
CA HIS A 151 11.99 12.30 -9.25
C HIS A 151 10.77 11.71 -9.98
N ASN A 152 9.98 12.53 -10.69
CA ASN A 152 8.73 12.06 -11.32
C ASN A 152 8.92 11.11 -12.52
N LYS A 153 10.08 11.15 -13.17
CA LYS A 153 10.32 10.34 -14.39
C LYS A 153 10.47 8.83 -14.12
N HIS A 154 10.78 8.44 -12.88
CA HIS A 154 11.03 7.03 -12.53
C HIS A 154 9.93 6.40 -11.68
N TYR A 155 8.90 7.15 -11.27
CA TYR A 155 7.84 6.62 -10.45
C TYR A 155 6.58 6.32 -11.26
N GLN A 156 6.12 5.09 -11.17
CA GLN A 156 4.92 4.61 -11.88
C GLN A 156 3.62 5.06 -11.20
N ARG A 157 3.69 5.38 -9.91
CA ARG A 157 2.54 5.82 -9.09
C ARG A 157 2.96 6.96 -8.18
N VAL A 158 2.20 8.06 -8.25
CA VAL A 158 2.38 9.21 -7.37
C VAL A 158 1.12 9.36 -6.52
N VAL A 159 1.31 9.51 -5.21
CA VAL A 159 0.25 9.79 -4.23
C VAL A 159 0.52 11.16 -3.64
N GLU A 160 -0.33 12.14 -3.93
CA GLU A 160 -0.27 13.48 -3.37
C GLU A 160 -1.30 13.62 -2.24
N LEU A 161 -0.89 14.23 -1.10
CA LEU A 161 -1.68 14.34 0.13
C LEU A 161 -1.76 15.79 0.62
#